data_2634c473b83e70c23dd2ccd88d08d28b
#
_entry.id   2634c473b83e70c23dd2ccd88d08d28b
#
_cell.length_a   1.000
_cell.length_b   1.000
_cell.length_c   1.000
_cell.angle_alpha   90.00
_cell.angle_beta   90.00
_cell.angle_gamma   90.00
#
_symmetry.space_group_name_H-M   'P 1'
#
loop_
_entity.id
_entity.type
_entity.pdbx_description
1 polymer ?
#
loop_
_entity_poly.entity_id
_entity_poly.type
_entity_poly.pdbx_seq_one_letter_code
_entity_poly.pdbx_strand_id
1 'polypeptide(L)'
;KGSALFISTPRGMNNWFYRLWVDSENKEDWERFKFPTIANPRIDPEEIESAKAELGSITFAQEYEAEFVNETTQIFKADWFKYYKPGVRSCKIGNDEFLMDDMHKFATVDLAVSTKDSADYTVITSFAHDSATNNLFVTDMFRDRLQAPDIIPTLKKIFYDNELSWVGIERAGYQLAIVQFAQREGIVVKELKADKDKRSRAMPLSAKFESGQIYFPDDELATWVGEAEREL
;
A
#
# COMPACT_ATOMS: atom_id res chain seq x y z
N LYS A 1 47.95 -0.33 11.14
CA LYS A 1 46.88 -0.68 10.20
C LYS A 1 45.57 -0.17 10.79
N GLY A 2 44.76 0.54 9.99
CA GLY A 2 43.43 0.97 10.39
C GLY A 2 42.43 -0.17 10.24
N SER A 3 41.32 -0.12 11.02
CA SER A 3 40.16 -1.03 10.89
C SER A 3 38.94 -0.21 10.53
N ALA A 4 38.02 -0.79 9.81
CA ALA A 4 36.72 -0.19 9.46
C ALA A 4 35.62 -1.14 9.93
N LEU A 5 34.51 -0.57 10.46
CA LEU A 5 33.29 -1.29 10.82
C LEU A 5 32.14 -0.71 10.06
N PHE A 6 31.38 -1.55 9.36
CA PHE A 6 30.19 -1.17 8.62
C PHE A 6 28.98 -1.83 9.30
N ILE A 7 28.00 -1.01 9.68
CA ILE A 7 26.78 -1.49 10.34
C ILE A 7 25.59 -0.96 9.54
N SER A 8 24.66 -1.83 9.15
CA SER A 8 23.43 -1.47 8.47
C SER A 8 22.38 -2.56 8.61
N THR A 9 21.10 -2.18 8.50
CA THR A 9 20.02 -3.11 8.19
C THR A 9 20.12 -3.52 6.72
N PRO A 10 19.95 -4.80 6.37
CA PRO A 10 20.03 -5.28 4.98
C PRO A 10 18.79 -4.84 4.20
N ARG A 11 18.92 -3.81 3.36
CA ARG A 11 17.82 -3.27 2.53
C ARG A 11 18.02 -3.62 1.07
N GLY A 12 17.36 -4.70 0.61
CA GLY A 12 17.47 -5.16 -0.78
C GLY A 12 18.85 -5.72 -1.11
N MET A 13 18.98 -6.20 -2.34
CA MET A 13 20.22 -6.83 -2.85
C MET A 13 20.96 -5.95 -3.88
N ASN A 14 20.39 -4.79 -4.26
CA ASN A 14 20.95 -3.95 -5.33
C ASN A 14 21.66 -2.69 -4.80
N ASN A 15 22.47 -2.83 -3.74
CA ASN A 15 23.17 -1.71 -3.12
C ASN A 15 24.63 -2.07 -2.78
N TRP A 16 25.40 -1.06 -2.38
CA TRP A 16 26.83 -1.23 -2.06
C TRP A 16 27.04 -2.11 -0.82
N PHE A 17 26.15 -2.08 0.19
CA PHE A 17 26.30 -2.85 1.41
C PHE A 17 26.12 -4.36 1.16
N TYR A 18 25.12 -4.73 0.34
CA TYR A 18 24.96 -6.12 -0.11
C TYR A 18 26.17 -6.62 -0.89
N ARG A 19 26.68 -5.81 -1.84
CA ARG A 19 27.90 -6.17 -2.58
C ARG A 19 29.08 -6.36 -1.64
N LEU A 20 29.29 -5.45 -0.68
CA LEU A 20 30.33 -5.56 0.32
C LEU A 20 30.17 -6.85 1.15
N TRP A 21 28.94 -7.18 1.56
CA TRP A 21 28.62 -8.40 2.29
C TRP A 21 28.99 -9.66 1.51
N VAL A 22 28.61 -9.74 0.23
CA VAL A 22 28.92 -10.87 -0.65
C VAL A 22 30.43 -10.95 -0.94
N ASP A 23 31.04 -9.83 -1.34
CA ASP A 23 32.46 -9.76 -1.73
C ASP A 23 33.41 -10.04 -0.59
N SER A 24 32.98 -9.87 0.66
CA SER A 24 33.79 -10.14 1.86
C SER A 24 33.75 -11.61 2.32
N GLU A 25 32.91 -12.45 1.72
CA GLU A 25 32.66 -13.84 2.19
C GLU A 25 33.93 -14.70 2.32
N ASN A 26 34.85 -14.55 1.37
CA ASN A 26 36.05 -15.38 1.30
C ASN A 26 37.35 -14.57 1.46
N LYS A 27 37.28 -13.42 2.13
CA LYS A 27 38.46 -12.56 2.38
C LYS A 27 38.96 -12.72 3.80
N GLU A 28 40.22 -13.11 3.97
CA GLU A 28 40.86 -13.37 5.29
C GLU A 28 40.91 -12.16 6.22
N ASP A 29 40.87 -10.95 5.67
CA ASP A 29 40.92 -9.68 6.41
C ASP A 29 39.54 -9.09 6.72
N TRP A 30 38.48 -9.84 6.44
CA TRP A 30 37.10 -9.44 6.68
C TRP A 30 36.39 -10.43 7.59
N GLU A 31 35.56 -9.89 8.50
CA GLU A 31 34.67 -10.67 9.35
C GLU A 31 33.25 -10.15 9.19
N ARG A 32 32.27 -11.06 9.08
CA ARG A 32 30.85 -10.74 8.89
C ARG A 32 30.06 -11.20 10.10
N PHE A 33 29.20 -10.33 10.57
CA PHE A 33 28.30 -10.62 11.68
C PHE A 33 26.86 -10.39 11.24
N LYS A 34 25.97 -11.30 11.63
CA LYS A 34 24.54 -11.18 11.43
C LYS A 34 23.84 -11.40 12.77
N PHE A 35 23.10 -10.40 13.22
CA PHE A 35 22.40 -10.44 14.50
C PHE A 35 20.89 -10.23 14.28
N PRO A 36 20.09 -11.29 14.16
CA PRO A 36 18.65 -11.17 14.17
C PRO A 36 18.18 -10.69 15.56
N THR A 37 17.04 -9.99 15.61
CA THR A 37 16.49 -9.41 16.84
C THR A 37 16.30 -10.45 17.94
N ILE A 38 15.92 -11.68 17.60
CA ILE A 38 15.73 -12.79 18.54
C ILE A 38 17.04 -13.20 19.27
N ALA A 39 18.19 -12.86 18.71
CA ALA A 39 19.47 -13.13 19.37
C ALA A 39 19.75 -12.19 20.56
N ASN A 40 18.95 -11.14 20.74
CA ASN A 40 19.06 -10.22 21.86
C ASN A 40 18.24 -10.71 23.06
N PRO A 41 18.87 -11.20 24.16
CA PRO A 41 18.15 -11.77 25.30
C PRO A 41 17.35 -10.74 26.13
N ARG A 42 17.41 -9.46 25.77
CA ARG A 42 16.68 -8.38 26.45
C ARG A 42 15.34 -8.07 25.79
N ILE A 43 15.07 -8.62 24.61
CA ILE A 43 13.81 -8.40 23.88
C ILE A 43 12.91 -9.58 24.17
N ASP A 44 11.67 -9.27 24.54
CA ASP A 44 10.65 -10.29 24.80
C ASP A 44 10.28 -11.01 23.50
N PRO A 45 10.29 -12.35 23.45
CA PRO A 45 9.81 -13.10 22.30
C PRO A 45 8.37 -12.75 21.88
N GLU A 46 7.50 -12.37 22.81
CA GLU A 46 6.14 -11.95 22.50
C GLU A 46 6.09 -10.64 21.70
N GLU A 47 7.01 -9.70 21.97
CA GLU A 47 7.15 -8.49 21.16
C GLU A 47 7.57 -8.80 19.72
N ILE A 48 8.45 -9.80 19.54
CA ILE A 48 8.91 -10.24 18.21
C ILE A 48 7.75 -10.86 17.41
N GLU A 49 6.95 -11.72 18.05
CA GLU A 49 5.78 -12.32 17.39
C GLU A 49 4.70 -11.27 17.05
N SER A 50 4.47 -10.30 17.93
CA SER A 50 3.58 -9.17 17.65
C SER A 50 4.06 -8.35 16.46
N ALA A 51 5.33 -8.00 16.42
CA ALA A 51 5.94 -7.28 15.29
C ALA A 51 5.84 -8.07 13.99
N LYS A 52 5.96 -9.39 14.03
CA LYS A 52 5.82 -10.26 12.85
C LYS A 52 4.41 -10.20 12.26
N ALA A 53 3.39 -10.19 13.12
CA ALA A 53 2.00 -10.07 12.70
C ALA A 53 1.67 -8.69 12.08
N GLU A 54 2.32 -7.62 12.57
CA GLU A 54 2.04 -6.24 12.12
C GLU A 54 2.82 -5.83 10.87
N LEU A 55 4.08 -6.27 10.74
CA LEU A 55 4.99 -5.79 9.69
C LEU A 55 4.87 -6.54 8.36
N GLY A 56 4.28 -7.73 8.36
CA GLY A 56 4.31 -8.65 7.23
C GLY A 56 5.68 -9.31 7.02
N SER A 57 5.68 -10.44 6.33
CA SER A 57 6.85 -11.33 6.22
C SER A 57 8.09 -10.67 5.60
N ILE A 58 7.90 -9.83 4.59
CA ILE A 58 9.02 -9.17 3.87
C ILE A 58 9.73 -8.17 4.78
N THR A 59 8.99 -7.28 5.44
CA THR A 59 9.55 -6.28 6.34
C THR A 59 10.17 -6.93 7.57
N PHE A 60 9.50 -7.96 8.11
CA PHE A 60 9.99 -8.68 9.26
C PHE A 60 11.32 -9.39 8.98
N ALA A 61 11.44 -10.09 7.84
CA ALA A 61 12.69 -10.73 7.43
C ALA A 61 13.85 -9.71 7.34
N GLN A 62 13.58 -8.52 6.80
CA GLN A 62 14.59 -7.47 6.65
C GLN A 62 15.00 -6.84 8.00
N GLU A 63 14.03 -6.40 8.80
CA GLU A 63 14.28 -5.56 9.99
C GLU A 63 14.56 -6.41 11.26
N TYR A 64 13.97 -7.61 11.38
CA TYR A 64 14.07 -8.47 12.55
C TYR A 64 14.95 -9.69 12.35
N GLU A 65 14.99 -10.28 11.17
CA GLU A 65 15.82 -11.45 10.88
C GLU A 65 17.16 -11.09 10.24
N ALA A 66 17.37 -9.82 9.94
CA ALA A 66 18.57 -9.30 9.28
C ALA A 66 18.85 -10.02 7.94
N GLU A 67 17.79 -10.30 7.16
CA GLU A 67 17.88 -10.95 5.86
C GLU A 67 17.90 -9.93 4.72
N PHE A 68 18.77 -10.17 3.72
CA PHE A 68 18.70 -9.43 2.48
C PHE A 68 17.53 -9.94 1.65
N VAL A 69 16.48 -9.14 1.52
CA VAL A 69 15.32 -9.48 0.71
C VAL A 69 15.54 -9.01 -0.73
N ASN A 70 15.26 -9.90 -1.70
CA ASN A 70 15.41 -9.55 -3.11
C ASN A 70 14.39 -8.48 -3.50
N GLU A 71 14.82 -7.46 -4.25
CA GLU A 71 13.95 -6.41 -4.80
C GLU A 71 12.94 -6.93 -5.83
N THR A 72 13.21 -8.08 -6.44
CA THR A 72 12.29 -8.76 -7.36
C THR A 72 11.22 -9.60 -6.64
N THR A 73 11.28 -9.71 -5.31
CA THR A 73 10.24 -10.40 -4.54
C THR A 73 8.90 -9.70 -4.76
N GLN A 74 7.93 -10.43 -5.22
CA GLN A 74 6.58 -9.92 -5.43
C GLN A 74 6.02 -9.38 -4.11
N ILE A 75 5.57 -8.12 -4.15
CA ILE A 75 5.08 -7.42 -2.95
C ILE A 75 3.68 -7.91 -2.60
N PHE A 76 2.85 -8.21 -3.61
CA PHE A 76 1.50 -8.72 -3.46
C PHE A 76 1.42 -10.11 -4.07
N LYS A 77 0.88 -11.08 -3.32
CA LYS A 77 0.71 -12.46 -3.78
C LYS A 77 -0.75 -12.73 -4.08
N ALA A 78 -1.03 -13.48 -5.13
CA ALA A 78 -2.38 -13.79 -5.57
C ALA A 78 -3.24 -14.48 -4.48
N ASP A 79 -2.64 -15.31 -3.63
CA ASP A 79 -3.31 -15.98 -2.52
C ASP A 79 -3.67 -15.08 -1.33
N TRP A 80 -3.19 -13.85 -1.31
CA TRP A 80 -3.52 -12.85 -0.29
C TRP A 80 -4.79 -12.08 -0.60
N PHE A 81 -5.29 -12.13 -1.85
CA PHE A 81 -6.54 -11.47 -2.21
C PHE A 81 -7.72 -12.14 -1.52
N LYS A 82 -8.52 -11.36 -0.83
CA LYS A 82 -9.73 -11.79 -0.15
C LYS A 82 -10.93 -11.07 -0.73
N TYR A 83 -12.09 -11.70 -0.62
CA TYR A 83 -13.30 -11.20 -1.24
C TYR A 83 -14.43 -11.11 -0.23
N TYR A 84 -15.31 -10.13 -0.46
CA TYR A 84 -16.55 -9.97 0.27
C TYR A 84 -17.74 -10.00 -0.69
N LYS A 85 -18.90 -10.42 -0.20
CA LYS A 85 -20.15 -10.35 -0.96
C LYS A 85 -20.83 -9.01 -0.70
N PRO A 86 -20.98 -8.12 -1.72
CA PRO A 86 -21.64 -6.85 -1.54
C PRO A 86 -23.16 -7.03 -1.36
N GLY A 87 -23.75 -6.22 -0.50
CA GLY A 87 -25.18 -6.02 -0.34
C GLY A 87 -25.55 -4.57 -0.56
N VAL A 88 -26.80 -4.19 -0.35
CA VAL A 88 -27.27 -2.82 -0.61
C VAL A 88 -26.65 -1.79 0.34
N ARG A 89 -26.60 -2.09 1.64
CA ARG A 89 -26.00 -1.24 2.68
C ARG A 89 -25.12 -2.06 3.65
N SER A 90 -24.79 -3.28 3.28
CA SER A 90 -23.95 -4.17 4.06
C SER A 90 -23.04 -4.96 3.12
N CYS A 91 -22.04 -5.62 3.70
CA CYS A 91 -21.22 -6.60 3.00
C CYS A 91 -21.00 -7.82 3.90
N LYS A 92 -20.67 -8.98 3.31
CA LYS A 92 -20.49 -10.23 4.04
C LYS A 92 -19.14 -10.86 3.75
N ILE A 93 -18.49 -11.29 4.82
CA ILE A 93 -17.29 -12.15 4.76
C ILE A 93 -17.65 -13.45 5.46
N GLY A 94 -17.85 -14.53 4.70
CA GLY A 94 -18.37 -15.78 5.25
C GLY A 94 -19.75 -15.60 5.89
N ASN A 95 -19.84 -15.78 7.20
CA ASN A 95 -21.07 -15.60 7.98
C ASN A 95 -21.18 -14.22 8.64
N ASP A 96 -20.11 -13.45 8.64
CA ASP A 96 -20.09 -12.13 9.29
C ASP A 96 -20.65 -11.06 8.36
N GLU A 97 -21.52 -10.21 8.88
CA GLU A 97 -22.13 -9.10 8.17
C GLU A 97 -21.65 -7.76 8.75
N PHE A 98 -21.25 -6.87 7.84
CA PHE A 98 -20.72 -5.55 8.15
C PHE A 98 -21.63 -4.48 7.54
N LEU A 99 -22.02 -3.49 8.34
CA LEU A 99 -22.83 -2.36 7.86
C LEU A 99 -21.93 -1.30 7.22
N MET A 100 -22.14 -1.02 5.95
CA MET A 100 -21.33 -0.03 5.21
C MET A 100 -21.51 1.41 5.72
N ASP A 101 -22.65 1.69 6.38
CA ASP A 101 -22.94 3.01 6.95
C ASP A 101 -22.10 3.32 8.20
N ASP A 102 -21.64 2.30 8.91
CA ASP A 102 -20.83 2.43 10.12
C ASP A 102 -19.32 2.58 9.80
N MET A 103 -18.98 2.45 8.51
CA MET A 103 -17.58 2.50 8.06
C MET A 103 -17.15 3.91 7.65
N HIS A 104 -15.84 4.17 7.77
CA HIS A 104 -15.24 5.38 7.24
C HIS A 104 -14.96 5.23 5.74
N LYS A 105 -15.77 5.92 4.91
CA LYS A 105 -15.65 5.89 3.46
C LYS A 105 -14.71 6.99 2.98
N PHE A 106 -13.76 6.64 2.12
CA PHE A 106 -12.82 7.58 1.52
C PHE A 106 -12.34 7.08 0.16
N ALA A 107 -11.68 7.95 -0.62
CA ALA A 107 -11.02 7.55 -1.85
C ALA A 107 -9.58 8.06 -1.91
N THR A 108 -8.78 7.42 -2.76
CA THR A 108 -7.48 7.91 -3.18
C THR A 108 -7.47 8.14 -4.67
N VAL A 109 -6.72 9.15 -5.11
CA VAL A 109 -6.66 9.54 -6.52
C VAL A 109 -5.22 9.55 -6.97
N ASP A 110 -4.95 8.79 -8.02
CA ASP A 110 -3.73 8.89 -8.83
C ASP A 110 -4.09 9.62 -10.12
N LEU A 111 -3.62 10.86 -10.25
CA LEU A 111 -3.95 11.73 -11.38
C LEU A 111 -2.90 11.61 -12.47
N ALA A 112 -3.32 11.16 -13.65
CA ALA A 112 -2.55 11.31 -14.86
C ALA A 112 -3.15 12.42 -15.72
N VAL A 113 -2.36 13.46 -16.02
CA VAL A 113 -2.77 14.52 -16.92
C VAL A 113 -1.95 14.46 -18.19
N SER A 114 -2.49 13.82 -19.21
CA SER A 114 -1.93 13.87 -20.54
C SER A 114 -3.04 13.66 -21.58
N THR A 115 -3.04 14.48 -22.62
CA THR A 115 -3.98 14.40 -23.74
C THR A 115 -3.49 13.51 -24.89
N LYS A 116 -2.38 12.79 -24.72
CA LYS A 116 -1.81 11.91 -25.76
C LYS A 116 -2.39 10.50 -25.65
N ASP A 117 -2.55 9.81 -26.76
CA ASP A 117 -3.02 8.41 -26.82
C ASP A 117 -2.15 7.41 -26.01
N SER A 118 -0.95 7.81 -25.62
CA SER A 118 -0.02 7.09 -24.75
C SER A 118 -0.08 7.54 -23.27
N ALA A 119 -1.14 8.27 -22.88
CA ALA A 119 -1.26 8.83 -21.54
C ALA A 119 -1.59 7.76 -20.50
N ASP A 120 -1.06 7.94 -19.29
CA ASP A 120 -1.43 7.16 -18.13
C ASP A 120 -2.90 7.40 -17.75
N TYR A 121 -3.51 6.47 -17.02
CA TYR A 121 -4.88 6.58 -16.55
C TYR A 121 -4.97 7.38 -15.26
N THR A 122 -6.02 8.19 -15.12
CA THR A 122 -6.46 8.66 -13.81
C THR A 122 -7.21 7.52 -13.13
N VAL A 123 -6.79 7.17 -11.93
CA VAL A 123 -7.41 6.12 -11.13
C VAL A 123 -7.95 6.72 -9.83
N ILE A 124 -9.22 6.48 -9.54
CA ILE A 124 -9.86 6.85 -8.28
C ILE A 124 -10.37 5.57 -7.63
N THR A 125 -9.78 5.19 -6.51
CA THR A 125 -10.17 3.99 -5.78
C THR A 125 -10.91 4.38 -4.50
N SER A 126 -12.13 3.87 -4.34
CA SER A 126 -12.97 4.10 -3.17
C SER A 126 -12.86 2.96 -2.17
N PHE A 127 -12.85 3.31 -0.90
CA PHE A 127 -12.67 2.39 0.22
C PHE A 127 -13.71 2.62 1.31
N ALA A 128 -14.03 1.55 2.03
CA ALA A 128 -14.71 1.60 3.31
C ALA A 128 -13.85 0.90 4.37
N HIS A 129 -13.56 1.57 5.47
CA HIS A 129 -12.72 1.09 6.56
C HIS A 129 -13.56 0.82 7.79
N ASP A 130 -13.61 -0.42 8.24
CA ASP A 130 -14.19 -0.82 9.51
C ASP A 130 -13.16 -0.65 10.63
N SER A 131 -13.41 0.30 11.52
CA SER A 131 -12.49 0.59 12.64
C SER A 131 -12.47 -0.48 13.72
N ALA A 132 -13.51 -1.34 13.81
CA ALA A 132 -13.60 -2.38 14.82
C ALA A 132 -12.67 -3.57 14.50
N THR A 133 -12.61 -3.98 13.23
CA THR A 133 -11.79 -5.10 12.77
C THR A 133 -10.51 -4.66 12.07
N ASN A 134 -10.38 -3.37 11.77
CA ASN A 134 -9.34 -2.79 10.92
C ASN A 134 -9.34 -3.32 9.47
N ASN A 135 -10.46 -3.88 9.02
CA ASN A 135 -10.65 -4.34 7.66
C ASN A 135 -10.86 -3.16 6.70
N LEU A 136 -10.27 -3.28 5.52
CA LEU A 136 -10.42 -2.32 4.43
C LEU A 136 -11.12 -2.99 3.25
N PHE A 137 -12.26 -2.47 2.88
CA PHE A 137 -13.04 -2.91 1.73
C PHE A 137 -12.80 -1.98 0.56
N VAL A 138 -12.34 -2.51 -0.57
CA VAL A 138 -12.27 -1.77 -1.82
C VAL A 138 -13.66 -1.78 -2.42
N THR A 139 -14.33 -0.64 -2.49
CA THR A 139 -15.77 -0.59 -2.84
C THR A 139 -16.03 -0.24 -4.30
N ASP A 140 -15.12 0.55 -4.89
CA ASP A 140 -15.24 0.97 -6.29
C ASP A 140 -13.88 1.39 -6.85
N MET A 141 -13.70 1.28 -8.16
CA MET A 141 -12.54 1.78 -8.88
C MET A 141 -12.94 2.40 -10.20
N PHE A 142 -12.77 3.70 -10.29
CA PHE A 142 -12.85 4.43 -11.55
C PHE A 142 -11.46 4.49 -12.19
N ARG A 143 -11.36 4.14 -13.46
CA ARG A 143 -10.14 4.19 -14.25
C ARG A 143 -10.43 4.69 -15.65
N ASP A 144 -9.99 5.89 -15.97
CA ASP A 144 -10.16 6.47 -17.30
C ASP A 144 -9.10 7.52 -17.61
N ARG A 145 -8.99 7.90 -18.88
CA ARG A 145 -8.15 9.01 -19.34
C ARG A 145 -8.96 10.30 -19.31
N LEU A 146 -8.78 11.06 -18.25
CA LEU A 146 -9.51 12.32 -18.07
C LEU A 146 -8.73 13.51 -18.64
N GLN A 147 -9.46 14.42 -19.29
CA GLN A 147 -8.97 15.75 -19.57
C GLN A 147 -9.09 16.64 -18.32
N ALA A 148 -8.22 17.65 -18.19
CA ALA A 148 -8.19 18.51 -17.03
C ALA A 148 -9.57 19.10 -16.60
N PRO A 149 -10.45 19.55 -17.53
CA PRO A 149 -11.79 20.04 -17.17
C PRO A 149 -12.70 18.97 -16.57
N ASP A 150 -12.49 17.68 -16.89
CA ASP A 150 -13.38 16.58 -16.50
C ASP A 150 -13.00 15.99 -15.13
N ILE A 151 -11.81 16.30 -14.62
CA ILE A 151 -11.32 15.74 -13.34
C ILE A 151 -12.22 16.14 -12.18
N ILE A 152 -12.54 17.43 -12.02
CA ILE A 152 -13.33 17.89 -10.87
C ILE A 152 -14.80 17.41 -10.94
N PRO A 153 -15.50 17.47 -12.07
CA PRO A 153 -16.84 16.91 -12.20
C PRO A 153 -16.89 15.40 -11.88
N THR A 154 -15.92 14.63 -12.38
CA THR A 154 -15.81 13.19 -12.11
C THR A 154 -15.55 12.91 -10.63
N LEU A 155 -14.58 13.62 -10.03
CA LEU A 155 -14.26 13.47 -8.62
C LEU A 155 -15.45 13.84 -7.72
N LYS A 156 -16.17 14.92 -8.07
CA LYS A 156 -17.38 15.35 -7.36
C LYS A 156 -18.46 14.30 -7.41
N LYS A 157 -18.71 13.74 -8.60
CA LYS A 157 -19.69 12.65 -8.78
C LYS A 157 -19.35 11.46 -7.88
N ILE A 158 -18.10 10.95 -7.95
CA ILE A 158 -17.66 9.81 -7.14
C ILE A 158 -17.74 10.12 -5.64
N PHE A 159 -17.36 11.35 -5.22
CA PHE A 159 -17.41 11.77 -3.83
C PHE A 159 -18.79 11.68 -3.22
N TYR A 160 -19.81 12.17 -3.94
CA TYR A 160 -21.18 12.17 -3.45
C TYR A 160 -21.89 10.82 -3.67
N ASP A 161 -21.71 10.15 -4.80
CA ASP A 161 -22.33 8.86 -5.09
C ASP A 161 -21.87 7.76 -4.11
N ASN A 162 -20.60 7.79 -3.69
CA ASN A 162 -20.02 6.84 -2.73
C ASN A 162 -20.07 7.33 -1.27
N GLU A 163 -20.71 8.49 -1.01
CA GLU A 163 -20.84 9.08 0.34
C GLU A 163 -19.48 9.22 1.05
N LEU A 164 -18.44 9.66 0.33
CA LEU A 164 -17.09 9.72 0.85
C LEU A 164 -16.94 10.84 1.90
N SER A 165 -16.20 10.56 2.96
CA SER A 165 -15.85 11.55 3.99
C SER A 165 -14.70 12.45 3.55
N TRP A 166 -13.78 11.94 2.73
CA TRP A 166 -12.64 12.67 2.19
C TRP A 166 -12.01 11.96 1.00
N VAL A 167 -11.19 12.70 0.26
CA VAL A 167 -10.40 12.17 -0.86
C VAL A 167 -8.92 12.49 -0.64
N GLY A 168 -8.05 11.48 -0.80
CA GLY A 168 -6.60 11.64 -0.75
C GLY A 168 -6.04 11.93 -2.14
N ILE A 169 -5.35 13.05 -2.30
CA ILE A 169 -4.67 13.43 -3.56
C ILE A 169 -3.19 13.66 -3.26
N GLU A 170 -2.31 13.06 -4.07
CA GLU A 170 -0.88 13.26 -3.92
C GLU A 170 -0.49 14.72 -4.23
N ARG A 171 0.33 15.31 -3.37
CA ARG A 171 0.81 16.69 -3.55
C ARG A 171 2.02 16.72 -4.48
N ALA A 172 1.79 16.78 -5.78
CA ALA A 172 2.86 16.90 -6.77
C ALA A 172 2.47 17.87 -7.89
N GLY A 173 3.32 18.85 -8.20
CA GLY A 173 3.21 19.72 -9.36
C GLY A 173 1.81 20.35 -9.55
N TYR A 174 1.16 20.07 -10.69
CA TYR A 174 -0.15 20.59 -11.08
C TYR A 174 -1.31 20.09 -10.18
N GLN A 175 -1.11 19.03 -9.42
CA GLN A 175 -2.14 18.44 -8.54
C GLN A 175 -2.57 19.42 -7.45
N LEU A 176 -1.72 20.39 -7.09
CA LEU A 176 -2.09 21.44 -6.14
C LEU A 176 -3.27 22.28 -6.63
N ALA A 177 -3.34 22.58 -7.94
CA ALA A 177 -4.49 23.29 -8.51
C ALA A 177 -5.76 22.45 -8.44
N ILE A 178 -5.67 21.15 -8.70
CA ILE A 178 -6.81 20.21 -8.59
C ILE A 178 -7.31 20.16 -7.15
N VAL A 179 -6.42 20.10 -6.15
CA VAL A 179 -6.80 20.15 -4.73
C VAL A 179 -7.60 21.41 -4.42
N GLN A 180 -7.14 22.60 -4.86
CA GLN A 180 -7.83 23.86 -4.62
C GLN A 180 -9.20 23.92 -5.31
N PHE A 181 -9.32 23.40 -6.55
CA PHE A 181 -10.60 23.36 -7.25
C PHE A 181 -11.57 22.38 -6.57
N ALA A 182 -11.10 21.18 -6.19
CA ALA A 182 -11.90 20.19 -5.48
C ALA A 182 -12.47 20.77 -4.16
N GLN A 183 -11.64 21.45 -3.37
CA GLN A 183 -12.06 22.10 -2.13
C GLN A 183 -13.11 23.19 -2.36
N ARG A 184 -13.01 23.98 -3.43
CA ARG A 184 -14.01 24.98 -3.80
C ARG A 184 -15.36 24.37 -4.14
N GLU A 185 -15.35 23.14 -4.71
CA GLU A 185 -16.55 22.38 -5.01
C GLU A 185 -17.12 21.59 -3.82
N GLY A 186 -16.59 21.82 -2.62
CA GLY A 186 -17.07 21.20 -1.38
C GLY A 186 -16.54 19.81 -1.10
N ILE A 187 -15.53 19.34 -1.85
CA ILE A 187 -14.89 18.06 -1.61
C ILE A 187 -13.86 18.21 -0.50
N VAL A 188 -13.92 17.35 0.52
CA VAL A 188 -12.93 17.30 1.59
C VAL A 188 -11.67 16.60 1.07
N VAL A 189 -10.59 17.33 0.88
CA VAL A 189 -9.34 16.79 0.33
C VAL A 189 -8.27 16.69 1.41
N LYS A 190 -7.62 15.52 1.51
CA LYS A 190 -6.38 15.30 2.26
C LYS A 190 -5.21 15.24 1.29
N GLU A 191 -4.25 16.14 1.48
CA GLU A 191 -3.02 16.14 0.68
C GLU A 191 -2.10 15.00 1.16
N LEU A 192 -1.73 14.10 0.24
CA LEU A 192 -0.81 13.00 0.51
C LEU A 192 0.59 13.39 0.08
N LYS A 193 1.59 13.11 0.92
CA LYS A 193 3.00 13.35 0.60
C LYS A 193 3.64 12.09 0.04
N ALA A 194 4.27 12.20 -1.12
CA ALA A 194 5.11 11.15 -1.69
C ALA A 194 6.57 11.39 -1.28
N ASP A 195 6.89 11.11 -0.04
CA ASP A 195 8.24 11.30 0.53
C ASP A 195 9.11 10.03 0.47
N LYS A 196 8.53 8.90 0.05
CA LYS A 196 9.21 7.61 -0.09
C LYS A 196 9.03 7.05 -1.50
N ASP A 197 9.96 6.18 -1.90
CA ASP A 197 9.85 5.42 -3.15
C ASP A 197 8.59 4.52 -3.17
N LYS A 198 8.18 4.13 -4.37
CA LYS A 198 6.92 3.39 -4.60
C LYS A 198 6.89 2.06 -3.82
N ARG A 199 8.02 1.34 -3.75
CA ARG A 199 8.13 0.09 -3.03
C ARG A 199 7.97 0.28 -1.52
N SER A 200 8.67 1.24 -0.93
CA SER A 200 8.58 1.56 0.51
C SER A 200 7.17 1.99 0.93
N ARG A 201 6.41 2.63 0.02
CA ARG A 201 5.00 2.98 0.25
C ARG A 201 4.07 1.77 0.16
N ALA A 202 4.39 0.78 -0.67
CA ALA A 202 3.60 -0.43 -0.84
C ALA A 202 3.76 -1.45 0.31
N MET A 203 4.89 -1.44 1.05
CA MET A 203 5.17 -2.42 2.09
C MET A 203 4.12 -2.49 3.21
N PRO A 204 3.63 -1.37 3.80
CA PRO A 204 2.57 -1.44 4.80
C PRO A 204 1.25 -2.00 4.25
N LEU A 205 0.96 -1.71 2.97
CA LEU A 205 -0.21 -2.25 2.30
C LEU A 205 -0.06 -3.77 2.07
N SER A 206 1.12 -4.21 1.66
CA SER A 206 1.47 -5.64 1.51
C SER A 206 1.23 -6.43 2.81
N ALA A 207 1.61 -5.88 3.97
CA ALA A 207 1.35 -6.49 5.26
C ALA A 207 -0.16 -6.66 5.55
N LYS A 208 -0.98 -5.67 5.17
CA LYS A 208 -2.45 -5.77 5.28
C LYS A 208 -3.06 -6.81 4.32
N PHE A 209 -2.52 -6.97 3.12
CA PHE A 209 -2.90 -8.05 2.22
C PHE A 209 -2.55 -9.42 2.82
N GLU A 210 -1.32 -9.59 3.30
CA GLU A 210 -0.84 -10.84 3.89
C GLU A 210 -1.65 -11.23 5.14
N SER A 211 -2.02 -10.25 5.98
CA SER A 211 -2.87 -10.49 7.17
C SER A 211 -4.35 -10.70 6.84
N GLY A 212 -4.75 -10.61 5.55
CA GLY A 212 -6.13 -10.80 5.11
C GLY A 212 -7.09 -9.69 5.53
N GLN A 213 -6.59 -8.47 5.70
CA GLN A 213 -7.39 -7.30 6.10
C GLN A 213 -7.90 -6.48 4.92
N ILE A 214 -7.57 -6.85 3.67
CA ILE A 214 -8.04 -6.14 2.47
C ILE A 214 -8.96 -7.04 1.67
N TYR A 215 -10.14 -6.52 1.34
CA TYR A 215 -11.20 -7.25 0.69
C TYR A 215 -11.65 -6.54 -0.59
N PHE A 216 -11.82 -7.32 -1.65
CA PHE A 216 -12.40 -6.88 -2.92
C PHE A 216 -13.83 -7.40 -3.06
N PRO A 217 -14.71 -6.75 -3.84
CA PRO A 217 -16.05 -7.25 -4.06
C PRO A 217 -16.03 -8.53 -4.91
N ASP A 218 -16.71 -9.57 -4.43
CA ASP A 218 -17.06 -10.78 -5.19
C ASP A 218 -18.39 -10.51 -5.91
N ASP A 219 -18.30 -9.74 -7.00
CA ASP A 219 -19.44 -9.30 -7.79
C ASP A 219 -19.06 -9.28 -9.27
N GLU A 220 -19.86 -9.94 -10.11
CA GLU A 220 -19.69 -9.97 -11.57
C GLU A 220 -19.73 -8.56 -12.21
N LEU A 221 -20.38 -7.60 -11.56
CA LEU A 221 -20.43 -6.21 -12.01
C LEU A 221 -19.15 -5.42 -11.73
N ALA A 222 -18.32 -5.89 -10.79
CA ALA A 222 -17.04 -5.28 -10.45
C ALA A 222 -15.91 -5.77 -11.39
N THR A 223 -16.08 -5.56 -12.70
CA THR A 223 -15.15 -6.06 -13.74
C THR A 223 -13.72 -5.53 -13.59
N TRP A 224 -13.54 -4.42 -12.88
CA TRP A 224 -12.24 -3.80 -12.60
C TRP A 224 -11.38 -4.62 -11.62
N VAL A 225 -11.97 -5.52 -10.82
CA VAL A 225 -11.22 -6.32 -9.82
C VAL A 225 -10.14 -7.16 -10.49
N GLY A 226 -10.46 -7.86 -11.57
CA GLY A 226 -9.47 -8.65 -12.29
C GLY A 226 -8.35 -7.83 -12.97
N GLU A 227 -8.57 -6.54 -13.25
CA GLU A 227 -7.50 -5.64 -13.69
C GLU A 227 -6.62 -5.23 -12.52
N ALA A 228 -7.20 -4.87 -11.38
CA ALA A 228 -6.47 -4.52 -10.16
C ALA A 228 -5.56 -5.67 -9.68
N GLU A 229 -6.04 -6.91 -9.72
CA GLU A 229 -5.26 -8.10 -9.37
C GLU A 229 -4.04 -8.32 -10.29
N ARG A 230 -4.15 -7.96 -11.56
CA ARG A 230 -3.05 -8.10 -12.52
C ARG A 230 -2.02 -6.97 -12.43
N GLU A 231 -2.42 -5.81 -11.93
CA GLU A 231 -1.53 -4.64 -11.81
C GLU A 231 -0.76 -4.62 -10.47
N LEU A 232 -1.25 -5.30 -9.42
CA LEU A 232 -0.60 -5.46 -8.12
C LEU A 232 0.34 -6.65 -8.09
#